data_cbf0f0fa9a048a61efe8e6963357adac
#
_entry.id   cbf0f0fa9a048a61efe8e6963357adac
#
_cell.length_a   1.000
_cell.length_b   1.000
_cell.length_c   1.000
_cell.angle_alpha   90.00
_cell.angle_beta   90.00
_cell.angle_gamma   90.00
#
_symmetry.space_group_name_H-M   'P 1'
#
loop_
_entity.id
_entity.type
_entity.pdbx_description
1 polymer ?
#
loop_
_entity_poly.entity_id
_entity_poly.type
_entity_poly.pdbx_seq_one_letter_code
_entity_poly.pdbx_strand_id
1 'polypeptide(L)'
;IRRQRQMCIRDSLYLHYYSEMLAQFLSSYRDYHYKFLVFASEHGAEEEQQYIEELLSYQIEGLIVLSHTLPSEKLASYQIPVIAVEREAEYISSVNTDNYMGALQATSLLIRDKCDILIHINVNVTKSAPAYDRIRAFKETCEEHHVPYHIDLSVEGNTYHEILNVIRVIFDKIEAKYPDQKKGIFLANDTYANMFLNLIFQKYGTFPSTYEIVGFDNSPIASEAILPITTVGQQIDLIAKTAMELLVQQMEERKKRRPVSLSKPIHKQITPVLIRRDTTS
;
A
#
# COMPACT_ATOMS: atom_id res chain seq x y z
N ILE A 1 33.42 -0.54 15.74
CA ILE A 1 32.72 -1.24 14.63
C ILE A 1 31.38 -0.54 14.48
N ARG A 2 31.15 0.15 13.34
CA ARG A 2 29.87 0.81 13.08
C ARG A 2 28.83 -0.27 12.72
N ARG A 3 27.77 -0.35 13.53
CA ARG A 3 26.70 -1.33 13.45
C ARG A 3 25.83 -1.12 12.21
N GLN A 4 25.37 -2.21 11.59
CA GLN A 4 24.63 -2.20 10.33
C GLN A 4 23.17 -2.60 10.54
N ARG A 5 22.23 -2.00 9.79
CA ARG A 5 20.80 -2.32 9.77
C ARG A 5 20.30 -2.57 8.38
N GLN A 6 19.11 -3.19 8.29
CA GLN A 6 18.71 -3.74 7.00
C GLN A 6 17.21 -3.75 6.79
N MET A 7 16.83 -3.60 5.54
CA MET A 7 15.47 -3.60 5.06
C MET A 7 15.34 -4.57 3.88
N CYS A 8 14.31 -5.41 3.89
CA CYS A 8 13.94 -6.26 2.78
C CYS A 8 12.73 -5.65 2.06
N ILE A 9 12.83 -5.47 0.74
CA ILE A 9 11.76 -4.95 -0.11
C ILE A 9 11.48 -5.98 -1.18
N ARG A 10 10.20 -6.29 -1.39
CA ARG A 10 9.76 -7.16 -2.46
C ARG A 10 9.45 -6.39 -3.74
N ASP A 11 9.74 -7.02 -4.86
CA ASP A 11 9.14 -7.20 -6.18
C ASP A 11 8.32 -6.07 -6.85
N SER A 12 8.08 -4.98 -6.24
CA SER A 12 7.23 -3.93 -6.82
C SER A 12 7.93 -2.58 -6.85
N LEU A 13 9.25 -2.57 -7.10
CA LEU A 13 10.00 -1.31 -7.25
C LEU A 13 9.49 -0.44 -8.41
N TYR A 14 8.71 -0.99 -9.33
CA TYR A 14 7.98 -0.23 -10.33
C TYR A 14 6.78 0.54 -9.74
N LEU A 15 6.28 0.16 -8.56
CA LEU A 15 5.28 0.95 -7.84
C LEU A 15 6.01 2.05 -7.06
N HIS A 16 5.71 3.29 -7.39
CA HIS A 16 6.33 4.48 -6.77
C HIS A 16 6.26 4.48 -5.25
N TYR A 17 5.21 3.88 -4.67
CA TYR A 17 5.04 3.72 -3.24
C TYR A 17 6.26 3.08 -2.56
N TYR A 18 6.76 1.96 -3.08
CA TYR A 18 7.88 1.26 -2.44
C TYR A 18 9.21 1.98 -2.61
N SER A 19 9.45 2.62 -3.75
CA SER A 19 10.67 3.41 -3.97
C SER A 19 10.70 4.66 -3.08
N GLU A 20 9.56 5.31 -2.88
CA GLU A 20 9.45 6.45 -1.97
C GLU A 20 9.60 6.03 -0.50
N MET A 21 8.97 4.94 -0.08
CA MET A 21 9.14 4.37 1.25
C MET A 21 10.62 4.05 1.53
N LEU A 22 11.31 3.44 0.58
CA LEU A 22 12.75 3.18 0.70
C LEU A 22 13.55 4.46 0.86
N ALA A 23 13.27 5.48 0.05
CA ALA A 23 13.94 6.78 0.14
C ALA A 23 13.76 7.41 1.54
N GLN A 24 12.55 7.34 2.11
CA GLN A 24 12.28 7.82 3.48
C GLN A 24 13.08 7.04 4.53
N PHE A 25 13.15 5.72 4.44
CA PHE A 25 13.97 4.93 5.35
C PHE A 25 15.46 5.28 5.24
N LEU A 26 15.99 5.40 4.03
CA LEU A 26 17.40 5.75 3.82
C LEU A 26 17.72 7.16 4.32
N SER A 27 16.78 8.10 4.20
CA SER A 27 16.94 9.47 4.70
C SER A 27 17.09 9.52 6.22
N SER A 28 16.50 8.58 6.95
CA SER A 28 16.57 8.47 8.41
C SER A 28 18.00 8.19 8.94
N TYR A 29 18.97 7.87 8.06
CA TYR A 29 20.39 7.80 8.43
C TYR A 29 20.88 9.07 9.11
N ARG A 30 20.36 10.23 8.71
CA ARG A 30 20.75 11.54 9.25
C ARG A 30 20.42 11.66 10.74
N ASP A 31 19.30 11.05 11.16
CA ASP A 31 18.77 11.17 12.53
C ASP A 31 19.33 10.09 13.46
N TYR A 32 19.50 8.87 12.96
CA TYR A 32 19.83 7.70 13.77
C TYR A 32 21.24 7.16 13.54
N HIS A 33 21.95 7.58 12.50
CA HIS A 33 23.30 7.13 12.14
C HIS A 33 23.46 5.63 11.92
N TYR A 34 22.40 4.96 11.45
CA TYR A 34 22.43 3.53 11.14
C TYR A 34 22.62 3.30 9.66
N LYS A 35 23.45 2.34 9.30
CA LYS A 35 23.61 1.91 7.93
C LYS A 35 22.47 0.94 7.55
N PHE A 36 22.03 1.02 6.32
CA PHE A 36 21.03 0.11 5.74
C PHE A 36 21.70 -0.84 4.78
N LEU A 37 21.31 -2.13 4.83
CA LEU A 37 21.46 -3.07 3.75
C LEU A 37 20.06 -3.35 3.22
N VAL A 38 19.90 -3.32 1.90
CA VAL A 38 18.60 -3.47 1.25
C VAL A 38 18.65 -4.69 0.35
N PHE A 39 17.68 -5.58 0.52
CA PHE A 39 17.50 -6.75 -0.33
C PHE A 39 16.10 -6.68 -0.94
N ALA A 40 16.00 -6.92 -2.23
CA ALA A 40 14.74 -7.06 -2.96
C ALA A 40 14.58 -8.54 -3.35
N SER A 41 13.48 -9.16 -2.96
CA SER A 41 13.16 -10.54 -3.30
C SER A 41 12.08 -10.56 -4.39
N GLU A 42 12.34 -11.31 -5.47
CA GLU A 42 11.43 -11.41 -6.61
C GLU A 42 10.75 -12.78 -6.70
N HIS A 43 11.27 -13.80 -6.03
CA HIS A 43 10.94 -15.21 -6.28
C HIS A 43 10.25 -15.93 -5.11
N GLY A 44 9.65 -15.20 -4.19
CA GLY A 44 8.78 -15.78 -3.16
C GLY A 44 9.45 -16.05 -1.81
N ALA A 45 8.81 -16.91 -0.99
CA ALA A 45 9.15 -17.09 0.42
C ALA A 45 10.54 -17.71 0.67
N GLU A 46 10.99 -18.61 -0.21
CA GLU A 46 12.29 -19.27 -0.07
C GLU A 46 13.43 -18.28 -0.25
N GLU A 47 13.35 -17.43 -1.27
CA GLU A 47 14.34 -16.40 -1.53
C GLU A 47 14.33 -15.35 -0.41
N GLU A 48 13.16 -14.91 0.03
CA GLU A 48 13.04 -13.97 1.16
C GLU A 48 13.70 -14.56 2.41
N GLN A 49 13.46 -15.83 2.70
CA GLN A 49 14.09 -16.50 3.83
C GLN A 49 15.62 -16.52 3.71
N GLN A 50 16.14 -16.87 2.54
CA GLN A 50 17.61 -16.88 2.30
C GLN A 50 18.22 -15.50 2.52
N TYR A 51 17.59 -14.44 2.01
CA TYR A 51 18.06 -13.08 2.24
C TYR A 51 18.02 -12.67 3.71
N ILE A 52 16.99 -13.05 4.45
CA ILE A 52 16.94 -12.76 5.89
C ILE A 52 18.04 -13.53 6.63
N GLU A 53 18.28 -14.79 6.30
CA GLU A 53 19.36 -15.58 6.89
C GLU A 53 20.74 -15.01 6.56
N GLU A 54 20.96 -14.53 5.33
CA GLU A 54 22.16 -13.80 4.96
C GLU A 54 22.32 -12.52 5.78
N LEU A 55 21.25 -11.74 5.92
CA LEU A 55 21.20 -10.53 6.72
C LEU A 55 21.57 -10.82 8.19
N LEU A 56 21.07 -11.91 8.76
CA LEU A 56 21.40 -12.33 10.11
C LEU A 56 22.91 -12.70 10.24
N SER A 57 23.53 -13.24 9.20
CA SER A 57 24.98 -13.53 9.19
C SER A 57 25.82 -12.26 9.31
N TYR A 58 25.32 -11.12 8.84
CA TYR A 58 25.95 -9.79 9.03
C TYR A 58 25.72 -9.18 10.42
N GLN A 59 25.09 -9.94 11.35
CA GLN A 59 24.81 -9.49 12.72
C GLN A 59 23.99 -8.19 12.77
N ILE A 60 22.91 -8.15 12.00
CA ILE A 60 21.98 -7.01 12.03
C ILE A 60 21.34 -6.84 13.40
N GLU A 61 21.04 -5.61 13.76
CA GLU A 61 20.41 -5.29 15.05
C GLU A 61 18.89 -5.27 14.99
N GLY A 62 18.33 -5.11 13.80
CA GLY A 62 16.88 -5.07 13.57
C GLY A 62 16.53 -5.14 12.08
N LEU A 63 15.26 -5.41 11.79
CA LEU A 63 14.75 -5.66 10.43
C LEU A 63 13.45 -4.87 10.21
N ILE A 64 13.31 -4.25 9.05
CA ILE A 64 12.05 -3.72 8.55
C ILE A 64 11.63 -4.57 7.36
N VAL A 65 10.39 -5.04 7.33
CA VAL A 65 9.87 -5.94 6.30
C VAL A 65 8.64 -5.33 5.63
N LEU A 66 8.71 -5.19 4.31
CA LEU A 66 7.62 -4.74 3.44
C LEU A 66 7.06 -5.88 2.58
N SER A 67 7.76 -7.00 2.48
CA SER A 67 7.31 -8.18 1.74
C SER A 67 6.12 -8.88 2.41
N HIS A 68 5.37 -9.66 1.63
CA HIS A 68 4.17 -10.35 2.11
C HIS A 68 4.29 -11.89 2.09
N THR A 69 5.49 -12.42 1.84
CA THR A 69 5.67 -13.86 1.58
C THR A 69 5.90 -14.68 2.82
N LEU A 70 6.75 -14.23 3.74
CA LEU A 70 6.96 -14.95 5.00
C LEU A 70 5.90 -14.54 6.04
N PRO A 71 5.29 -15.51 6.76
CA PRO A 71 4.35 -15.20 7.83
C PRO A 71 5.06 -14.52 9.02
N SER A 72 4.34 -13.67 9.75
CA SER A 72 4.88 -12.92 10.90
C SER A 72 5.40 -13.82 12.01
N GLU A 73 4.84 -15.01 12.19
CA GLU A 73 5.34 -16.04 13.12
C GLU A 73 6.78 -16.46 12.78
N LYS A 74 7.07 -16.71 11.50
CA LYS A 74 8.43 -17.05 11.05
C LYS A 74 9.39 -15.90 11.30
N LEU A 75 8.99 -14.66 11.01
CA LEU A 75 9.78 -13.47 11.26
C LEU A 75 10.09 -13.28 12.75
N ALA A 76 9.11 -13.54 13.63
CA ALA A 76 9.30 -13.50 15.08
C ALA A 76 10.30 -14.54 15.58
N SER A 77 10.38 -15.70 14.91
CA SER A 77 11.30 -16.78 15.30
C SER A 77 12.79 -16.43 15.19
N TYR A 78 13.15 -15.39 14.43
CA TYR A 78 14.53 -14.91 14.32
C TYR A 78 15.04 -14.18 15.55
N GLN A 79 14.14 -13.87 16.50
CA GLN A 79 14.46 -13.28 17.81
C GLN A 79 15.26 -11.96 17.73
N ILE A 80 15.10 -11.19 16.68
CA ILE A 80 15.56 -9.80 16.55
C ILE A 80 14.36 -8.86 16.50
N PRO A 81 14.52 -7.55 16.77
CA PRO A 81 13.47 -6.57 16.49
C PRO A 81 13.08 -6.58 15.00
N VAL A 82 11.80 -6.81 14.72
CA VAL A 82 11.24 -6.78 13.36
C VAL A 82 10.03 -5.85 13.35
N ILE A 83 10.03 -4.90 12.42
CA ILE A 83 8.90 -4.03 12.16
C ILE A 83 8.34 -4.34 10.78
N ALA A 84 7.08 -4.73 10.74
CA ALA A 84 6.31 -4.90 9.52
C ALA A 84 5.74 -3.56 9.04
N VAL A 85 5.73 -3.33 7.73
CA VAL A 85 5.09 -2.15 7.14
C VAL A 85 4.14 -2.61 6.03
N GLU A 86 2.88 -2.18 6.11
CA GLU A 86 1.79 -2.50 5.17
C GLU A 86 1.56 -4.00 4.95
N ARG A 87 1.71 -4.80 5.99
CA ARG A 87 1.54 -6.26 5.91
C ARG A 87 0.95 -6.87 7.20
N GLU A 88 0.55 -8.15 7.10
CA GLU A 88 0.18 -8.97 8.26
C GLU A 88 1.32 -9.02 9.29
N ALA A 89 1.00 -8.89 10.56
CA ALA A 89 1.98 -8.76 11.63
C ALA A 89 1.49 -9.24 13.00
N GLU A 90 0.74 -10.32 13.10
CA GLU A 90 0.19 -10.81 14.37
C GLU A 90 1.28 -11.02 15.44
N TYR A 91 2.46 -11.49 15.04
CA TYR A 91 3.56 -11.88 15.95
C TYR A 91 4.71 -10.86 16.02
N ILE A 92 4.68 -9.79 15.24
CA ILE A 92 5.70 -8.75 15.21
C ILE A 92 5.06 -7.36 15.22
N SER A 93 5.80 -6.34 15.60
CA SER A 93 5.28 -4.97 15.58
C SER A 93 5.07 -4.47 14.15
N SER A 94 4.08 -3.60 13.96
CA SER A 94 3.75 -3.08 12.63
C SER A 94 3.40 -1.60 12.63
N VAL A 95 3.61 -0.99 11.46
CA VAL A 95 3.10 0.34 11.13
C VAL A 95 2.41 0.25 9.77
N ASN A 96 1.11 0.49 9.75
CA ASN A 96 0.28 0.39 8.56
C ASN A 96 -0.51 1.68 8.37
N THR A 97 -0.91 1.96 7.14
CA THR A 97 -1.96 2.94 6.87
C THR A 97 -3.30 2.45 7.44
N ASP A 98 -4.11 3.37 7.94
CA ASP A 98 -5.53 3.08 8.20
C ASP A 98 -6.27 2.95 6.86
N ASN A 99 -6.14 1.76 6.27
CA ASN A 99 -6.71 1.44 4.96
C ASN A 99 -8.24 1.51 4.95
N TYR A 100 -8.87 1.22 6.11
CA TYR A 100 -10.31 1.34 6.26
C TYR A 100 -10.75 2.80 6.13
N MET A 101 -10.14 3.69 6.91
CA MET A 101 -10.44 5.12 6.90
C MET A 101 -10.16 5.73 5.51
N GLY A 102 -9.09 5.32 4.86
CA GLY A 102 -8.77 5.78 3.50
C GLY A 102 -9.84 5.40 2.47
N ALA A 103 -10.30 4.16 2.48
CA ALA A 103 -11.35 3.73 1.57
C ALA A 103 -12.72 4.35 1.93
N LEU A 104 -13.01 4.54 3.21
CA LEU A 104 -14.19 5.28 3.67
C LEU A 104 -14.20 6.70 3.10
N GLN A 105 -13.07 7.42 3.16
CA GLN A 105 -12.94 8.78 2.59
C GLN A 105 -13.18 8.79 1.08
N ALA A 106 -12.55 7.87 0.33
CA ALA A 106 -12.69 7.74 -1.12
C ALA A 106 -14.15 7.45 -1.52
N THR A 107 -14.76 6.45 -0.87
CA THR A 107 -16.13 6.02 -1.17
C THR A 107 -17.15 7.10 -0.84
N SER A 108 -17.00 7.75 0.32
CA SER A 108 -17.88 8.86 0.73
C SER A 108 -17.79 10.06 -0.21
N LEU A 109 -16.62 10.34 -0.78
CA LEU A 109 -16.46 11.37 -1.82
C LEU A 109 -17.30 11.02 -3.05
N LEU A 110 -17.16 9.81 -3.58
CA LEU A 110 -17.89 9.36 -4.77
C LEU A 110 -19.43 9.34 -4.56
N ILE A 111 -19.88 8.99 -3.35
CA ILE A 111 -21.30 9.07 -2.96
C ILE A 111 -21.76 10.53 -2.97
N ARG A 112 -21.01 11.43 -2.36
CA ARG A 112 -21.30 12.86 -2.32
C ARG A 112 -21.38 13.48 -3.71
N ASP A 113 -20.51 13.05 -4.62
CA ASP A 113 -20.46 13.51 -6.00
C ASP A 113 -21.56 12.85 -6.87
N LYS A 114 -22.51 12.13 -6.24
CA LYS A 114 -23.74 11.55 -6.83
C LYS A 114 -23.47 10.63 -8.01
N CYS A 115 -22.50 9.73 -7.87
CA CYS A 115 -22.31 8.64 -8.81
C CYS A 115 -23.46 7.63 -8.71
N ASP A 116 -23.98 7.18 -9.87
CA ASP A 116 -25.10 6.23 -9.92
C ASP A 116 -24.66 4.81 -9.57
N ILE A 117 -23.40 4.48 -9.83
CA ILE A 117 -22.76 3.20 -9.52
C ILE A 117 -21.34 3.43 -9.03
N LEU A 118 -20.96 2.76 -7.94
CA LEU A 118 -19.60 2.77 -7.44
C LEU A 118 -18.88 1.46 -7.77
N ILE A 119 -17.65 1.56 -8.25
CA ILE A 119 -16.88 0.41 -8.69
C ILE A 119 -15.52 0.44 -8.02
N HIS A 120 -15.18 -0.61 -7.27
CA HIS A 120 -13.85 -0.78 -6.70
C HIS A 120 -13.06 -1.82 -7.47
N ILE A 121 -11.89 -1.42 -7.98
CA ILE A 121 -10.98 -2.26 -8.75
C ILE A 121 -9.73 -2.52 -7.92
N ASN A 122 -9.48 -3.79 -7.59
CA ASN A 122 -8.38 -4.18 -6.73
C ASN A 122 -7.82 -5.56 -7.13
N VAL A 123 -6.70 -5.93 -6.52
CA VAL A 123 -6.18 -7.29 -6.52
C VAL A 123 -6.94 -8.13 -5.48
N ASN A 124 -6.95 -9.44 -5.66
CA ASN A 124 -7.47 -10.35 -4.64
C ASN A 124 -6.45 -10.49 -3.50
N VAL A 125 -6.72 -9.83 -2.38
CA VAL A 125 -5.87 -9.88 -1.18
C VAL A 125 -6.50 -10.74 -0.09
N THR A 126 -5.65 -11.38 0.72
CA THR A 126 -6.11 -12.15 1.88
C THR A 126 -6.75 -11.25 2.93
N LYS A 127 -7.70 -11.77 3.70
CA LYS A 127 -8.40 -11.01 4.75
C LYS A 127 -7.48 -10.53 5.88
N SER A 128 -6.33 -11.15 6.04
CA SER A 128 -5.31 -10.76 7.03
C SER A 128 -4.41 -9.61 6.55
N ALA A 129 -4.41 -9.30 5.26
CA ALA A 129 -3.62 -8.20 4.73
C ALA A 129 -4.28 -6.85 5.04
N PRO A 130 -3.53 -5.82 5.49
CA PRO A 130 -4.10 -4.49 5.78
C PRO A 130 -4.86 -3.89 4.61
N ALA A 131 -4.39 -4.13 3.37
CA ALA A 131 -5.05 -3.66 2.15
C ALA A 131 -6.45 -4.26 1.93
N TYR A 132 -6.83 -5.38 2.59
CA TYR A 132 -8.19 -5.91 2.54
C TYR A 132 -9.21 -4.92 3.12
N ASP A 133 -8.81 -4.11 4.06
CA ASP A 133 -9.67 -3.09 4.67
C ASP A 133 -10.16 -2.05 3.66
N ARG A 134 -9.46 -1.83 2.53
CA ARG A 134 -9.96 -0.99 1.42
C ARG A 134 -11.21 -1.60 0.80
N ILE A 135 -11.21 -2.93 0.57
CA ILE A 135 -12.35 -3.65 0.00
C ILE A 135 -13.51 -3.65 0.99
N ARG A 136 -13.20 -3.93 2.26
CA ARG A 136 -14.20 -4.00 3.33
C ARG A 136 -14.90 -2.66 3.53
N ALA A 137 -14.15 -1.58 3.70
CA ALA A 137 -14.70 -0.25 3.92
C ALA A 137 -15.51 0.25 2.71
N PHE A 138 -15.04 0.02 1.49
CA PHE A 138 -15.79 0.35 0.28
C PHE A 138 -17.16 -0.34 0.28
N LYS A 139 -17.18 -1.65 0.52
CA LYS A 139 -18.41 -2.44 0.57
C LYS A 139 -19.36 -1.93 1.65
N GLU A 140 -18.88 -1.85 2.90
CA GLU A 140 -19.69 -1.45 4.06
C GLU A 140 -20.28 -0.04 3.88
N THR A 141 -19.48 0.90 3.35
CA THR A 141 -19.94 2.28 3.08
C THR A 141 -21.02 2.32 2.00
N CYS A 142 -20.87 1.55 0.91
CA CYS A 142 -21.90 1.47 -0.12
C CYS A 142 -23.21 0.86 0.42
N GLU A 143 -23.12 -0.19 1.23
CA GLU A 143 -24.26 -0.85 1.86
C GLU A 143 -24.99 0.08 2.85
N GLU A 144 -24.24 0.79 3.68
CA GLU A 144 -24.80 1.77 4.65
C GLU A 144 -25.56 2.90 3.95
N HIS A 145 -25.03 3.40 2.84
CA HIS A 145 -25.65 4.47 2.06
C HIS A 145 -26.63 4.00 0.98
N HIS A 146 -26.86 2.67 0.87
CA HIS A 146 -27.75 2.06 -0.12
C HIS A 146 -27.40 2.45 -1.58
N VAL A 147 -26.11 2.62 -1.89
CA VAL A 147 -25.64 2.96 -3.24
C VAL A 147 -25.31 1.69 -3.99
N PRO A 148 -25.73 1.53 -5.25
CA PRO A 148 -25.32 0.41 -6.08
C PRO A 148 -23.80 0.34 -6.22
N TYR A 149 -23.22 -0.85 -6.09
CA TYR A 149 -21.78 -1.02 -6.20
C TYR A 149 -21.38 -2.32 -6.91
N HIS A 150 -20.16 -2.34 -7.39
CA HIS A 150 -19.50 -3.52 -7.93
C HIS A 150 -18.05 -3.57 -7.44
N ILE A 151 -17.56 -4.77 -7.14
CA ILE A 151 -16.17 -4.99 -6.75
C ILE A 151 -15.54 -5.95 -7.75
N ASP A 152 -14.48 -5.53 -8.42
CA ASP A 152 -13.69 -6.36 -9.33
C ASP A 152 -12.32 -6.62 -8.69
N LEU A 153 -12.03 -7.87 -8.37
CA LEU A 153 -10.78 -8.33 -7.76
C LEU A 153 -9.93 -9.14 -8.73
N SER A 154 -10.19 -9.01 -10.03
CA SER A 154 -9.49 -9.79 -11.06
C SER A 154 -8.17 -9.18 -11.52
N VAL A 155 -7.72 -8.07 -10.90
CA VAL A 155 -6.43 -7.49 -11.25
C VAL A 155 -5.32 -8.45 -10.83
N GLU A 156 -4.57 -8.92 -11.82
CA GLU A 156 -3.43 -9.83 -11.65
C GLU A 156 -2.35 -9.51 -12.69
N GLY A 157 -1.11 -9.87 -12.40
CA GLY A 157 0.03 -9.65 -13.29
C GLY A 157 1.26 -9.16 -12.52
N ASN A 158 2.43 -9.44 -13.08
CA ASN A 158 3.73 -9.07 -12.50
C ASN A 158 4.40 -7.91 -13.26
N THR A 159 3.84 -7.52 -14.40
CA THR A 159 4.37 -6.42 -15.22
C THR A 159 3.31 -5.37 -15.50
N TYR A 160 3.77 -4.15 -15.79
CA TYR A 160 2.89 -3.05 -16.18
C TYR A 160 1.95 -3.41 -17.34
N HIS A 161 2.46 -4.12 -18.35
CA HIS A 161 1.67 -4.50 -19.53
C HIS A 161 0.60 -5.55 -19.23
N GLU A 162 0.91 -6.54 -18.40
CA GLU A 162 -0.07 -7.54 -17.98
C GLU A 162 -1.21 -6.88 -17.22
N ILE A 163 -0.90 -6.05 -16.24
CA ILE A 163 -1.90 -5.32 -15.45
C ILE A 163 -2.73 -4.38 -16.33
N LEU A 164 -2.10 -3.64 -17.25
CA LEU A 164 -2.82 -2.77 -18.18
C LEU A 164 -3.82 -3.55 -19.04
N ASN A 165 -3.46 -4.74 -19.50
CA ASN A 165 -4.37 -5.58 -20.27
C ASN A 165 -5.58 -6.02 -19.43
N VAL A 166 -5.38 -6.40 -18.18
CA VAL A 166 -6.48 -6.75 -17.28
C VAL A 166 -7.37 -5.53 -17.01
N ILE A 167 -6.79 -4.37 -16.71
CA ILE A 167 -7.55 -3.13 -16.47
C ILE A 167 -8.34 -2.73 -17.74
N ARG A 168 -7.80 -2.94 -18.94
CA ARG A 168 -8.52 -2.73 -20.20
C ARG A 168 -9.75 -3.62 -20.32
N VAL A 169 -9.63 -4.91 -19.99
CA VAL A 169 -10.78 -5.84 -19.99
C VAL A 169 -11.84 -5.41 -18.97
N ILE A 170 -11.42 -4.97 -17.78
CA ILE A 170 -12.34 -4.44 -16.77
C ILE A 170 -13.03 -3.17 -17.27
N PHE A 171 -12.28 -2.23 -17.88
CA PHE A 171 -12.81 -1.01 -18.47
C PHE A 171 -13.89 -1.31 -19.52
N ASP A 172 -13.62 -2.22 -20.47
CA ASP A 172 -14.57 -2.60 -21.52
C ASP A 172 -15.86 -3.24 -20.94
N LYS A 173 -15.73 -4.06 -19.90
CA LYS A 173 -16.88 -4.64 -19.16
C LYS A 173 -17.72 -3.55 -18.48
N ILE A 174 -17.08 -2.58 -17.82
CA ILE A 174 -17.76 -1.46 -17.17
C ILE A 174 -18.53 -0.63 -18.20
N GLU A 175 -17.91 -0.31 -19.32
CA GLU A 175 -18.52 0.44 -20.40
C GLU A 175 -19.74 -0.28 -21.01
N ALA A 176 -19.63 -1.58 -21.20
CA ALA A 176 -20.75 -2.38 -21.74
C ALA A 176 -21.90 -2.51 -20.74
N LYS A 177 -21.60 -2.57 -19.43
CA LYS A 177 -22.60 -2.82 -18.39
C LYS A 177 -23.31 -1.55 -17.90
N TYR A 178 -22.61 -0.41 -17.91
CA TYR A 178 -23.08 0.85 -17.32
C TYR A 178 -22.94 2.04 -18.29
N PRO A 179 -23.49 1.97 -19.54
CA PRO A 179 -23.21 2.96 -20.59
C PRO A 179 -23.66 4.38 -20.24
N ASP A 180 -24.84 4.53 -19.59
CA ASP A 180 -25.49 5.81 -19.35
C ASP A 180 -25.42 6.28 -17.88
N GLN A 181 -24.66 5.57 -17.04
CA GLN A 181 -24.55 5.87 -15.61
C GLN A 181 -23.33 6.73 -15.31
N LYS A 182 -23.45 7.61 -14.32
CA LYS A 182 -22.30 8.27 -13.73
C LYS A 182 -21.55 7.27 -12.83
N LYS A 183 -20.31 6.97 -13.18
CA LYS A 183 -19.48 5.94 -12.57
C LYS A 183 -18.46 6.55 -11.61
N GLY A 184 -18.49 6.15 -10.36
CA GLY A 184 -17.45 6.42 -9.38
C GLY A 184 -16.48 5.25 -9.30
N ILE A 185 -15.25 5.43 -9.76
CA ILE A 185 -14.25 4.38 -9.82
C ILE A 185 -13.21 4.60 -8.73
N PHE A 186 -13.14 3.69 -7.77
CA PHE A 186 -12.09 3.66 -6.75
C PHE A 186 -11.09 2.54 -7.09
N LEU A 187 -9.85 2.91 -7.40
CA LEU A 187 -8.80 1.96 -7.75
C LEU A 187 -7.81 1.76 -6.59
N ALA A 188 -7.25 0.56 -6.52
CA ALA A 188 -6.36 0.12 -5.44
C ALA A 188 -5.13 1.02 -5.24
N ASN A 189 -4.65 1.66 -6.30
CA ASN A 189 -3.51 2.59 -6.26
C ASN A 189 -3.54 3.58 -7.44
N ASP A 190 -2.67 4.58 -7.39
CA ASP A 190 -2.59 5.63 -8.42
C ASP A 190 -2.08 5.11 -9.77
N THR A 191 -1.24 4.07 -9.79
CA THR A 191 -0.79 3.44 -11.04
C THR A 191 -1.97 2.85 -11.80
N TYR A 192 -2.86 2.13 -11.12
CA TYR A 192 -4.07 1.58 -11.73
C TYR A 192 -5.05 2.68 -12.13
N ALA A 193 -5.16 3.72 -11.30
CA ALA A 193 -6.01 4.88 -11.60
C ALA A 193 -5.53 5.60 -12.89
N ASN A 194 -4.24 5.78 -13.04
CA ASN A 194 -3.67 6.37 -14.26
C ASN A 194 -3.85 5.48 -15.49
N MET A 195 -3.71 4.15 -15.35
CA MET A 195 -4.01 3.22 -16.45
C MET A 195 -5.46 3.35 -16.91
N PHE A 196 -6.40 3.36 -15.95
CA PHE A 196 -7.83 3.50 -16.23
C PHE A 196 -8.16 4.86 -16.84
N LEU A 197 -7.60 5.93 -16.33
CA LEU A 197 -7.73 7.29 -16.85
C LEU A 197 -7.26 7.38 -18.31
N ASN A 198 -6.11 6.80 -18.62
CA ASN A 198 -5.58 6.77 -19.99
C ASN A 198 -6.50 6.02 -20.96
N LEU A 199 -7.17 4.95 -20.51
CA LEU A 199 -8.16 4.25 -21.35
C LEU A 199 -9.39 5.12 -21.63
N ILE A 200 -9.84 5.92 -20.66
CA ILE A 200 -10.91 6.91 -20.87
C ILE A 200 -10.49 7.91 -21.95
N PHE A 201 -9.29 8.50 -21.84
CA PHE A 201 -8.80 9.44 -22.84
C PHE A 201 -8.61 8.81 -24.22
N GLN A 202 -8.13 7.57 -24.29
CA GLN A 202 -8.03 6.83 -25.56
C GLN A 202 -9.39 6.64 -26.23
N LYS A 203 -10.45 6.40 -25.47
CA LYS A 203 -11.78 6.17 -25.99
C LYS A 203 -12.52 7.45 -26.34
N TYR A 204 -12.47 8.47 -25.48
CA TYR A 204 -13.32 9.65 -25.57
C TYR A 204 -12.59 10.92 -26.02
N GLY A 205 -11.25 10.93 -26.00
CA GLY A 205 -10.44 12.13 -26.28
C GLY A 205 -10.49 13.19 -25.16
N THR A 206 -11.31 12.98 -24.13
CA THR A 206 -11.51 13.89 -23.00
C THR A 206 -11.93 13.09 -21.76
N PHE A 207 -11.99 13.75 -20.62
CA PHE A 207 -12.55 13.15 -19.41
C PHE A 207 -14.05 13.47 -19.30
N PRO A 208 -14.95 12.48 -19.51
CA PRO A 208 -16.39 12.72 -19.50
C PRO A 208 -16.91 12.98 -18.07
N SER A 209 -17.93 13.84 -17.95
CA SER A 209 -18.59 14.10 -16.66
C SER A 209 -19.33 12.88 -16.07
N THR A 210 -19.43 11.78 -16.83
CA THR A 210 -19.96 10.50 -16.40
C THR A 210 -18.95 9.62 -15.63
N TYR A 211 -17.75 10.15 -15.39
CA TYR A 211 -16.71 9.47 -14.62
C TYR A 211 -16.22 10.34 -13.47
N GLU A 212 -16.01 9.68 -12.33
CA GLU A 212 -15.24 10.19 -11.20
C GLU A 212 -14.22 9.10 -10.84
N ILE A 213 -12.95 9.48 -10.63
CA ILE A 213 -11.88 8.53 -10.32
C ILE A 213 -11.19 8.93 -9.03
N VAL A 214 -10.97 7.95 -8.16
CA VAL A 214 -10.14 8.08 -6.96
C VAL A 214 -9.09 6.98 -6.96
N GLY A 215 -7.83 7.39 -6.81
CA GLY A 215 -6.68 6.50 -6.60
C GLY A 215 -6.36 6.30 -5.12
N PHE A 216 -5.19 5.73 -4.86
CA PHE A 216 -4.63 5.54 -3.53
C PHE A 216 -3.11 5.64 -3.62
N ASP A 217 -2.43 6.11 -2.60
CA ASP A 217 -1.01 6.30 -2.34
C ASP A 217 -0.55 7.77 -2.37
N ASN A 218 -1.13 8.64 -3.19
CA ASN A 218 -0.62 9.98 -3.52
C ASN A 218 0.80 9.93 -4.10
N SER A 219 1.05 8.97 -4.97
CA SER A 219 2.31 8.85 -5.68
C SER A 219 2.49 10.00 -6.71
N PRO A 220 3.71 10.28 -7.19
CA PRO A 220 3.93 11.30 -8.22
C PRO A 220 3.03 11.16 -9.45
N ILE A 221 2.70 9.92 -9.82
CA ILE A 221 1.80 9.62 -10.93
C ILE A 221 0.42 10.30 -10.80
N ALA A 222 -0.08 10.46 -9.57
CA ALA A 222 -1.38 11.09 -9.35
C ALA A 222 -1.39 12.58 -9.70
N SER A 223 -0.26 13.27 -9.53
CA SER A 223 -0.12 14.69 -9.88
C SER A 223 0.37 14.92 -11.31
N GLU A 224 1.10 13.96 -11.89
CA GLU A 224 1.72 14.03 -13.21
C GLU A 224 0.86 13.40 -14.32
N ALA A 225 -0.25 12.77 -13.99
CA ALA A 225 -1.19 12.19 -14.95
C ALA A 225 -1.73 13.26 -15.91
N ILE A 226 -2.23 12.82 -17.09
CA ILE A 226 -2.83 13.70 -18.10
C ILE A 226 -3.94 14.59 -17.53
N LEU A 227 -4.62 14.13 -16.50
CA LEU A 227 -5.52 14.87 -15.64
C LEU A 227 -5.15 14.51 -14.20
N PRO A 228 -4.78 15.45 -13.33
CA PRO A 228 -4.40 15.17 -11.95
C PRO A 228 -5.47 14.34 -11.20
N ILE A 229 -5.04 13.22 -10.61
CA ILE A 229 -5.93 12.22 -10.03
C ILE A 229 -6.20 12.53 -8.56
N THR A 230 -7.48 12.61 -8.17
CA THR A 230 -7.90 12.57 -6.76
C THR A 230 -7.48 11.25 -6.15
N THR A 231 -6.82 11.31 -4.99
CA THR A 231 -6.23 10.12 -4.37
C THR A 231 -6.29 10.18 -2.85
N VAL A 232 -6.24 9.01 -2.23
CA VAL A 232 -6.03 8.88 -0.78
C VAL A 232 -4.53 8.77 -0.53
N GLY A 233 -3.94 9.82 0.02
CA GLY A 233 -2.50 9.88 0.30
C GLY A 233 -2.13 9.09 1.55
N GLN A 234 -1.26 8.11 1.40
CA GLN A 234 -0.56 7.49 2.51
C GLN A 234 0.53 8.46 2.99
N GLN A 235 0.64 8.65 4.30
CA GLN A 235 1.67 9.51 4.87
C GLN A 235 2.98 8.72 5.03
N ILE A 236 3.67 8.48 3.91
CA ILE A 236 4.85 7.59 3.80
C ILE A 236 5.98 8.05 4.72
N ASP A 237 6.21 9.34 4.82
CA ASP A 237 7.19 9.95 5.72
C ASP A 237 6.89 9.63 7.19
N LEU A 238 5.63 9.75 7.59
CA LEU A 238 5.20 9.45 8.95
C LEU A 238 5.23 7.94 9.24
N ILE A 239 4.86 7.10 8.27
CA ILE A 239 4.97 5.64 8.37
C ILE A 239 6.43 5.25 8.57
N ALA A 240 7.33 5.72 7.72
CA ALA A 240 8.75 5.41 7.79
C ALA A 240 9.38 5.90 9.11
N LYS A 241 9.08 7.14 9.50
CA LYS A 241 9.53 7.70 10.77
C LYS A 241 9.06 6.88 11.97
N THR A 242 7.76 6.55 12.00
CA THR A 242 7.17 5.76 13.10
C THR A 242 7.75 4.34 13.16
N ALA A 243 7.98 3.71 12.01
CA ALA A 243 8.60 2.39 11.94
C ALA A 243 10.07 2.42 12.44
N MET A 244 10.81 3.46 12.06
CA MET A 244 12.18 3.67 12.54
C MET A 244 12.23 3.92 14.04
N GLU A 245 11.39 4.80 14.58
CA GLU A 245 11.29 5.07 16.01
C GLU A 245 11.01 3.79 16.80
N LEU A 246 10.05 3.00 16.34
CA LEU A 246 9.66 1.75 16.99
C LEU A 246 10.78 0.71 16.92
N LEU A 247 11.46 0.58 15.76
CA LEU A 247 12.62 -0.31 15.61
C LEU A 247 13.76 0.11 16.55
N VAL A 248 14.10 1.39 16.57
CA VAL A 248 15.15 1.94 17.46
C VAL A 248 14.85 1.65 18.92
N GLN A 249 13.61 1.93 19.35
CA GLN A 249 13.17 1.66 20.71
C GLN A 249 13.38 0.19 21.09
N GLN A 250 12.90 -0.75 20.25
CA GLN A 250 13.03 -2.17 20.53
C GLN A 250 14.49 -2.65 20.58
N MET A 251 15.34 -2.08 19.75
CA MET A 251 16.77 -2.43 19.76
C MET A 251 17.51 -1.87 20.97
N GLU A 252 17.19 -0.66 21.42
CA GLU A 252 17.76 -0.11 22.64
C GLU A 252 17.27 -0.86 23.90
N GLU A 253 16.03 -1.34 23.91
CA GLU A 253 15.51 -2.19 24.98
C GLU A 253 16.30 -3.52 25.09
N ARG A 254 16.70 -4.11 23.98
CA ARG A 254 17.54 -5.33 23.96
C ARG A 254 18.96 -5.12 24.46
N LYS A 255 19.50 -3.91 24.37
CA LYS A 255 20.84 -3.58 24.84
C LYS A 255 20.93 -3.39 26.37
N LYS A 256 19.79 -3.28 27.05
CA LYS A 256 19.77 -3.11 28.52
C LYS A 256 20.35 -4.34 29.22
N ARG A 257 20.94 -4.13 30.38
CA ARG A 257 21.63 -5.14 31.22
C ARG A 257 20.71 -6.31 31.65
N ARG A 258 19.40 -6.11 31.61
CA ARG A 258 18.35 -7.12 31.74
C ARG A 258 17.43 -6.96 30.52
N PRO A 259 17.70 -7.69 29.41
CA PRO A 259 16.83 -7.62 28.26
C PRO A 259 15.43 -8.05 28.66
N VAL A 260 14.47 -7.21 28.43
CA VAL A 260 13.07 -7.61 28.48
C VAL A 260 12.86 -8.51 27.27
N SER A 261 12.22 -9.66 27.45
CA SER A 261 11.67 -10.46 26.33
C SER A 261 11.03 -9.49 25.34
N LEU A 262 11.20 -9.72 24.03
CA LEU A 262 10.58 -8.88 23.01
C LEU A 262 9.16 -8.55 23.48
N SER A 263 8.90 -7.27 23.74
CA SER A 263 7.62 -6.78 24.26
C SER A 263 6.49 -7.26 23.34
N LYS A 264 5.28 -7.37 23.85
CA LYS A 264 4.11 -7.68 23.00
C LYS A 264 4.15 -6.82 21.72
N PRO A 265 3.80 -7.38 20.55
CA PRO A 265 3.75 -6.62 19.31
C PRO A 265 2.98 -5.31 19.47
N ILE A 266 3.52 -4.23 18.93
CA ILE A 266 2.91 -2.89 18.92
C ILE A 266 2.46 -2.63 17.49
N HIS A 267 1.15 -2.39 17.32
CA HIS A 267 0.57 -2.08 16.02
C HIS A 267 0.16 -0.62 15.99
N LYS A 268 0.67 0.12 15.00
CA LYS A 268 0.31 1.53 14.78
C LYS A 268 -0.36 1.67 13.42
N GLN A 269 -1.42 2.47 13.38
CA GLN A 269 -2.09 2.87 12.16
C GLN A 269 -1.89 4.36 11.94
N ILE A 270 -1.57 4.74 10.71
CA ILE A 270 -1.36 6.12 10.28
C ILE A 270 -2.56 6.53 9.43
N THR A 271 -3.27 7.55 9.86
CA THR A 271 -4.45 8.04 9.16
C THR A 271 -4.06 8.64 7.81
N PRO A 272 -4.61 8.15 6.69
CA PRO A 272 -4.36 8.73 5.38
C PRO A 272 -5.15 10.02 5.15
N VAL A 273 -4.81 10.76 4.10
CA VAL A 273 -5.43 12.04 3.76
C VAL A 273 -6.00 12.00 2.35
N LEU A 274 -7.30 12.29 2.21
CA LEU A 274 -7.92 12.45 0.89
C LEU A 274 -7.45 13.77 0.25
N ILE A 275 -6.86 13.67 -0.94
CA ILE A 275 -6.33 14.78 -1.72
C ILE A 275 -7.15 14.89 -2.99
N ARG A 276 -8.00 15.92 -3.05
CA ARG A 276 -8.85 16.17 -4.22
C ARG A 276 -8.06 16.86 -5.32
N ARG A 277 -8.30 16.40 -6.55
CA ARG A 277 -7.76 16.94 -7.80
C ARG A 277 -8.85 16.92 -8.88
N ASP A 278 -8.46 16.85 -10.13
CA ASP A 278 -9.33 17.14 -11.28
C ASP A 278 -10.18 15.95 -11.75
N THR A 279 -9.99 14.76 -11.19
CA THR A 279 -10.80 13.56 -11.54
C THR A 279 -12.04 13.36 -10.68
N THR A 280 -12.35 14.31 -9.78
CA THR A 280 -13.60 14.36 -9.00
C THR A 280 -14.17 15.76 -8.95
N SER A 281 -15.52 15.87 -8.84
CA SER A 281 -16.25 17.15 -8.83
C SER A 281 -16.03 17.97 -7.58
#